data_68757b105391c9c8fc8ab1561b224240
#
_entry.id   68757b105391c9c8fc8ab1561b224240
#
_cell.length_a   1.000
_cell.length_b   1.000
_cell.length_c   1.000
_cell.angle_alpha   90.00
_cell.angle_beta   90.00
_cell.angle_gamma   90.00
#
_symmetry.space_group_name_H-M   'P 1'
#
loop_
_entity.id
_entity.type
_entity.pdbx_description
1 polymer ?
#
loop_
_entity_poly.entity_id
_entity_poly.type
_entity_poly.pdbx_seq_one_letter_code
_entity_poly.pdbx_strand_id
1 'polypeptide(L)'
;KRENSNRTTKVRSWFHDLNLIMSYWEGEGARSYHHTAPINALYGLHEALLILSEEGIENSWKRHLENHVLLRDGLEQIGINFLVNKDDRLPQLNTIFIPEGIDDPKTRSKLLNEYNLEIGAGLGTLAGKVWRIGLMGHSSNKQNIEHCLSSIAKVI
;
A
#
# COMPACT_ATOMS: atom_id res chain seq x y z
N LYS A 1 -24.45 -12.63 7.43
CA LYS A 1 -25.74 -13.32 7.10
C LYS A 1 -26.95 -12.43 7.42
N ARG A 2 -27.18 -12.02 8.67
CA ARG A 2 -28.37 -11.26 9.11
C ARG A 2 -28.64 -9.98 8.28
N GLU A 3 -27.61 -9.19 7.99
CA GLU A 3 -27.76 -7.96 7.21
C GLU A 3 -28.07 -8.23 5.75
N ASN A 4 -27.50 -9.30 5.18
CA ASN A 4 -27.77 -9.68 3.81
C ASN A 4 -29.20 -10.22 3.61
N SER A 5 -29.73 -10.98 4.59
CA SER A 5 -31.11 -11.48 4.57
C SER A 5 -32.17 -10.36 4.71
N ASN A 6 -31.83 -9.24 5.32
CA ASN A 6 -32.71 -8.08 5.51
C ASN A 6 -32.70 -7.09 4.33
N ARG A 7 -31.92 -7.37 3.27
CA ARG A 7 -31.86 -6.50 2.10
C ARG A 7 -33.18 -6.48 1.33
N THR A 8 -33.72 -5.30 1.13
CA THR A 8 -34.96 -5.07 0.38
C THR A 8 -34.72 -4.68 -1.08
N THR A 9 -33.50 -4.25 -1.42
CA THR A 9 -33.14 -3.83 -2.78
C THR A 9 -32.35 -4.91 -3.51
N LYS A 10 -32.68 -5.14 -4.78
CA LYS A 10 -32.01 -6.13 -5.64
C LYS A 10 -30.54 -5.69 -5.89
N VAL A 11 -29.60 -6.63 -5.76
CA VAL A 11 -28.21 -6.42 -6.19
C VAL A 11 -28.16 -6.33 -7.70
N ARG A 12 -27.54 -5.26 -8.23
CA ARG A 12 -27.46 -5.03 -9.68
C ARG A 12 -26.39 -5.86 -10.38
N SER A 13 -25.36 -6.27 -9.63
CA SER A 13 -24.26 -7.09 -10.15
C SER A 13 -24.41 -8.54 -9.69
N TRP A 14 -24.60 -9.46 -10.64
CA TRP A 14 -24.57 -10.90 -10.36
C TRP A 14 -23.29 -11.33 -9.62
N PHE A 15 -22.13 -10.80 -10.05
CA PHE A 15 -20.83 -11.16 -9.48
C PHE A 15 -20.68 -10.75 -8.01
N HIS A 16 -21.32 -9.66 -7.60
CA HIS A 16 -21.26 -9.14 -6.23
C HIS A 16 -22.50 -9.49 -5.38
N ASP A 17 -23.35 -10.39 -5.85
CA ASP A 17 -24.51 -10.84 -5.08
C ASP A 17 -24.10 -11.87 -4.04
N LEU A 18 -24.00 -11.42 -2.79
CA LEU A 18 -23.59 -12.26 -1.67
C LEU A 18 -24.54 -13.43 -1.43
N ASN A 19 -25.84 -13.33 -1.77
CA ASN A 19 -26.77 -14.47 -1.65
C ASN A 19 -26.37 -15.61 -2.60
N LEU A 20 -26.00 -15.27 -3.84
CA LEU A 20 -25.53 -16.23 -4.82
C LEU A 20 -24.18 -16.84 -4.43
N ILE A 21 -23.27 -16.01 -3.91
CA ILE A 21 -21.97 -16.47 -3.42
C ILE A 21 -22.11 -17.38 -2.20
N MET A 22 -22.98 -17.01 -1.25
CA MET A 22 -23.24 -17.81 -0.05
C MET A 22 -23.84 -19.18 -0.38
N SER A 23 -24.75 -19.27 -1.36
CA SER A 23 -25.29 -20.55 -1.80
C SER A 23 -24.23 -21.48 -2.43
N TYR A 24 -23.15 -20.90 -2.99
CA TYR A 24 -22.00 -21.65 -3.50
C TYR A 24 -21.11 -22.20 -2.37
N TRP A 25 -20.96 -21.45 -1.27
CA TRP A 25 -20.08 -21.83 -0.16
C TRP A 25 -20.77 -22.67 0.91
N GLU A 26 -22.01 -22.38 1.21
CA GLU A 26 -22.74 -22.90 2.37
C GLU A 26 -24.02 -23.66 1.98
N GLY A 27 -24.26 -23.90 0.70
CA GLY A 27 -25.47 -24.58 0.21
C GLY A 27 -25.58 -26.00 0.77
N GLU A 28 -26.74 -26.32 1.39
CA GLU A 28 -27.11 -27.68 1.74
C GLU A 28 -27.59 -28.42 0.46
N GLY A 29 -26.97 -29.55 0.15
CA GLY A 29 -27.32 -30.36 -1.00
C GLY A 29 -26.35 -30.27 -2.17
N ALA A 30 -26.85 -30.27 -3.43
CA ALA A 30 -25.99 -30.19 -4.62
C ALA A 30 -25.27 -28.86 -4.69
N ARG A 31 -23.96 -28.92 -4.85
CA ARG A 31 -23.06 -27.76 -4.93
C ARG A 31 -23.50 -26.81 -6.06
N SER A 32 -23.86 -25.59 -5.71
CA SER A 32 -24.17 -24.52 -6.66
C SER A 32 -22.89 -23.81 -7.09
N TYR A 33 -22.59 -23.79 -8.40
CA TYR A 33 -21.45 -23.06 -8.93
C TYR A 33 -21.82 -21.61 -9.24
N HIS A 34 -21.07 -20.67 -8.73
CA HIS A 34 -21.26 -19.25 -9.01
C HIS A 34 -20.19 -18.73 -10.00
N HIS A 35 -18.92 -18.83 -9.67
CA HIS A 35 -17.81 -18.38 -10.52
C HIS A 35 -16.53 -19.13 -10.17
N THR A 36 -15.56 -19.13 -11.08
CA THR A 36 -14.23 -19.63 -10.78
C THR A 36 -13.50 -18.68 -9.86
N ALA A 37 -13.14 -19.12 -8.66
CA ALA A 37 -12.38 -18.32 -7.72
C ALA A 37 -11.00 -17.94 -8.30
N PRO A 38 -10.48 -16.74 -7.99
CA PRO A 38 -9.15 -16.31 -8.43
C PRO A 38 -8.06 -17.02 -7.60
N ILE A 39 -7.84 -18.30 -7.89
CA ILE A 39 -7.02 -19.23 -7.09
C ILE A 39 -5.61 -18.67 -6.80
N ASN A 40 -4.93 -18.15 -7.81
CA ASN A 40 -3.57 -17.61 -7.64
C ASN A 40 -3.57 -16.41 -6.65
N ALA A 41 -4.56 -15.55 -6.73
CA ALA A 41 -4.70 -14.44 -5.78
C ALA A 41 -5.03 -14.92 -4.37
N LEU A 42 -5.81 -15.99 -4.22
CA LEU A 42 -6.11 -16.60 -2.93
C LEU A 42 -4.87 -17.26 -2.29
N TYR A 43 -4.03 -17.92 -3.08
CA TYR A 43 -2.74 -18.43 -2.58
C TYR A 43 -1.83 -17.29 -2.13
N GLY A 44 -1.73 -16.21 -2.91
CA GLY A 44 -0.96 -15.03 -2.51
C GLY A 44 -1.48 -14.38 -1.23
N LEU A 45 -2.80 -14.26 -1.07
CA LEU A 45 -3.42 -13.76 0.15
C LEU A 45 -3.16 -14.68 1.34
N HIS A 46 -3.29 -16.00 1.15
CA HIS A 46 -3.02 -16.99 2.19
C HIS A 46 -1.59 -16.86 2.72
N GLU A 47 -0.60 -16.80 1.81
CA GLU A 47 0.81 -16.63 2.18
C GLU A 47 1.06 -15.30 2.91
N ALA A 48 0.49 -14.20 2.42
CA ALA A 48 0.61 -12.89 3.07
C ALA A 48 0.03 -12.89 4.50
N LEU A 49 -1.08 -13.61 4.72
CA LEU A 49 -1.68 -13.76 6.05
C LEU A 49 -0.85 -14.67 6.97
N LEU A 50 -0.22 -15.71 6.43
CA LEU A 50 0.72 -16.55 7.20
C LEU A 50 1.92 -15.73 7.68
N ILE A 51 2.56 -14.99 6.79
CA ILE A 51 3.70 -14.12 7.14
C ILE A 51 3.29 -13.12 8.23
N LEU A 52 2.13 -12.48 8.11
CA LEU A 52 1.63 -11.55 9.12
C LEU A 52 1.32 -12.24 10.46
N SER A 53 0.77 -13.46 10.42
CA SER A 53 0.48 -14.26 11.61
C SER A 53 1.76 -14.70 12.34
N GLU A 54 2.80 -15.07 11.60
CA GLU A 54 4.11 -15.44 12.14
C GLU A 54 4.85 -14.25 12.74
N GLU A 55 4.82 -13.09 12.08
CA GLU A 55 5.38 -11.84 12.62
C GLU A 55 4.61 -11.36 13.85
N GLY A 56 3.30 -11.50 13.84
CA GLY A 56 2.37 -10.92 14.81
C GLY A 56 2.02 -9.46 14.47
N ILE A 57 0.73 -9.13 14.57
CA ILE A 57 0.20 -7.84 14.10
C ILE A 57 0.81 -6.65 14.84
N GLU A 58 1.03 -6.78 16.15
CA GLU A 58 1.64 -5.73 16.98
C GLU A 58 3.10 -5.49 16.61
N ASN A 59 3.85 -6.55 16.32
CA ASN A 59 5.22 -6.47 15.86
C ASN A 59 5.30 -5.82 14.48
N SER A 60 4.34 -6.13 13.60
CA SER A 60 4.22 -5.49 12.28
C SER A 60 3.96 -3.99 12.42
N TRP A 61 3.06 -3.56 13.31
CA TRP A 61 2.81 -2.14 13.57
C TRP A 61 4.06 -1.43 14.08
N LYS A 62 4.75 -2.03 15.06
CA LYS A 62 5.99 -1.48 15.61
C LYS A 62 7.07 -1.32 14.53
N ARG A 63 7.30 -2.35 13.73
CA ARG A 63 8.27 -2.33 12.63
C ARG A 63 7.96 -1.23 11.62
N HIS A 64 6.69 -1.07 11.23
CA HIS A 64 6.27 0.00 10.30
C HIS A 64 6.49 1.38 10.89
N LEU A 65 6.20 1.58 12.17
CA LEU A 65 6.41 2.86 12.85
C LEU A 65 7.91 3.18 12.97
N GLU A 66 8.73 2.25 13.41
CA GLU A 66 10.18 2.42 13.52
C GLU A 66 10.82 2.76 12.15
N ASN A 67 10.40 2.07 11.11
CA ASN A 67 10.85 2.30 9.76
C ASN A 67 10.36 3.66 9.20
N HIS A 68 9.13 4.06 9.52
CA HIS A 68 8.65 5.41 9.19
C HIS A 68 9.51 6.50 9.85
N VAL A 69 9.84 6.34 11.13
CA VAL A 69 10.68 7.29 11.86
C VAL A 69 12.06 7.39 11.20
N LEU A 70 12.68 6.26 10.85
CA LEU A 70 13.99 6.25 10.18
C LEU A 70 13.92 6.95 8.80
N LEU A 71 12.91 6.67 8.00
CA LEU A 71 12.70 7.33 6.70
C LEU A 71 12.48 8.84 6.88
N ARG A 72 11.61 9.23 7.82
CA ARG A 72 11.32 10.62 8.13
C ARG A 72 12.59 11.39 8.51
N ASP A 73 13.31 10.89 9.48
CA ASP A 73 14.49 11.57 10.00
C ASP A 73 15.57 11.74 8.91
N GLY A 74 15.75 10.72 8.06
CA GLY A 74 16.66 10.82 6.93
C GLY A 74 16.21 11.81 5.84
N LEU A 75 14.94 11.88 5.54
CA LEU A 75 14.38 12.86 4.57
C LEU A 75 14.47 14.29 5.11
N GLU A 76 14.10 14.51 6.38
CA GLU A 76 14.20 15.82 7.03
C GLU A 76 15.65 16.30 7.13
N GLN A 77 16.64 15.42 7.35
CA GLN A 77 18.06 15.76 7.36
C GLN A 77 18.59 16.29 6.00
N ILE A 78 18.02 15.82 4.90
CA ILE A 78 18.34 16.31 3.55
C ILE A 78 17.43 17.44 3.08
N GLY A 79 16.66 18.04 4.00
CA GLY A 79 15.82 19.22 3.75
C GLY A 79 14.47 18.94 3.09
N ILE A 80 14.02 17.67 3.04
CA ILE A 80 12.73 17.31 2.46
C ILE A 80 11.63 17.36 3.50
N ASN A 81 10.58 18.12 3.23
CA ASN A 81 9.42 18.28 4.11
C ASN A 81 8.27 17.36 3.72
N PHE A 82 7.49 16.95 4.72
CA PHE A 82 6.28 16.16 4.55
C PHE A 82 5.06 17.04 4.30
N LEU A 83 4.15 16.59 3.45
CA LEU A 83 2.86 17.23 3.20
C LEU A 83 1.94 17.14 4.42
N VAL A 84 1.91 15.97 5.06
CA VAL A 84 0.99 15.66 6.17
C VAL A 84 1.61 16.09 7.50
N ASN A 85 0.81 16.71 8.37
CA ASN A 85 1.23 17.07 9.72
C ASN A 85 1.69 15.83 10.50
N LYS A 86 2.65 16.01 11.39
CA LYS A 86 3.32 14.90 12.10
C LYS A 86 2.34 13.93 12.78
N ASP A 87 1.30 14.46 13.41
CA ASP A 87 0.35 13.68 14.19
C ASP A 87 -0.69 12.93 13.34
N ASP A 88 -0.80 13.30 12.05
CA ASP A 88 -1.77 12.73 11.10
C ASP A 88 -1.10 11.76 10.10
N ARG A 89 0.20 11.53 10.22
CA ARG A 89 0.97 10.69 9.26
C ARG A 89 0.67 9.21 9.43
N LEU A 90 0.47 8.53 8.31
CA LEU A 90 0.43 7.07 8.25
C LEU A 90 1.86 6.53 8.05
N PRO A 91 2.34 5.59 8.88
CA PRO A 91 3.67 4.98 8.68
C PRO A 91 3.86 4.33 7.31
N GLN A 92 2.79 3.78 6.74
CA GLN A 92 2.81 3.02 5.50
C GLN A 92 2.87 3.87 4.23
N LEU A 93 2.45 5.14 4.28
CA LEU A 93 2.42 6.02 3.10
C LEU A 93 2.98 7.40 3.44
N ASN A 94 4.12 7.72 2.87
CA ASN A 94 4.86 8.93 3.13
C ASN A 94 4.75 9.89 1.94
N THR A 95 4.06 11.00 2.11
CA THR A 95 3.91 12.02 1.09
C THR A 95 4.82 13.20 1.43
N ILE A 96 5.75 13.50 0.54
CA ILE A 96 6.78 14.52 0.71
C ILE A 96 6.70 15.56 -0.40
N PHE A 97 7.05 16.81 -0.08
CA PHE A 97 7.17 17.84 -1.09
C PHE A 97 8.37 17.59 -2.01
N ILE A 98 8.19 17.86 -3.30
CA ILE A 98 9.30 17.90 -4.26
C ILE A 98 10.13 19.14 -3.96
N PRO A 99 11.46 19.03 -3.81
CA PRO A 99 12.32 20.19 -3.60
C PRO A 99 12.21 21.19 -4.76
N GLU A 100 12.38 22.47 -4.48
CA GLU A 100 12.32 23.53 -5.47
C GLU A 100 13.37 23.34 -6.56
N GLY A 101 12.98 23.55 -7.82
CA GLY A 101 13.86 23.40 -8.98
C GLY A 101 14.02 21.96 -9.49
N ILE A 102 13.41 20.97 -8.84
CA ILE A 102 13.48 19.57 -9.26
C ILE A 102 12.37 19.25 -10.29
N ASP A 103 12.77 18.67 -11.41
CA ASP A 103 11.89 18.14 -12.46
C ASP A 103 11.33 16.76 -12.03
N ASP A 104 10.06 16.71 -11.65
CA ASP A 104 9.39 15.50 -11.14
C ASP A 104 9.53 14.29 -12.08
N PRO A 105 9.06 14.31 -13.34
CA PRO A 105 9.11 13.15 -14.21
C PRO A 105 10.54 12.66 -14.49
N LYS A 106 11.46 13.59 -14.73
CA LYS A 106 12.87 13.29 -15.02
C LYS A 106 13.55 12.65 -13.81
N THR A 107 13.32 13.19 -12.62
CA THR A 107 13.93 12.68 -11.38
C THR A 107 13.40 11.30 -11.02
N ARG A 108 12.07 11.07 -11.11
CA ARG A 108 11.52 9.73 -10.89
C ARG A 108 11.99 8.71 -11.92
N SER A 109 12.11 9.12 -13.19
CA SER A 109 12.67 8.25 -14.22
C SER A 109 14.14 7.89 -13.94
N LYS A 110 14.93 8.84 -13.44
CA LYS A 110 16.32 8.59 -13.04
C LYS A 110 16.39 7.65 -11.84
N LEU A 111 15.56 7.87 -10.81
CA LEU A 111 15.47 6.98 -9.65
C LEU A 111 15.16 5.54 -10.07
N LEU A 112 14.19 5.35 -10.97
CA LEU A 112 13.81 4.03 -11.46
C LEU A 112 14.93 3.38 -12.28
N ASN A 113 15.47 4.08 -13.27
CA ASN A 113 16.37 3.48 -14.26
C ASN A 113 17.82 3.32 -13.79
N GLU A 114 18.30 4.23 -12.93
CA GLU A 114 19.69 4.22 -12.47
C GLU A 114 19.85 3.63 -11.06
N TYR A 115 18.79 3.71 -10.24
CA TYR A 115 18.85 3.28 -8.83
C TYR A 115 17.87 2.15 -8.50
N ASN A 116 17.08 1.66 -9.45
CA ASN A 116 16.03 0.65 -9.21
C ASN A 116 15.07 1.04 -8.08
N LEU A 117 14.78 2.32 -7.96
CA LEU A 117 13.87 2.88 -6.96
C LEU A 117 12.66 3.52 -7.64
N GLU A 118 11.49 2.93 -7.46
CA GLU A 118 10.23 3.50 -7.93
C GLU A 118 9.52 4.24 -6.79
N ILE A 119 9.22 5.53 -6.99
CA ILE A 119 8.39 6.34 -6.10
C ILE A 119 7.19 6.90 -6.87
N GLY A 120 6.07 7.06 -6.17
CA GLY A 120 4.83 7.55 -6.78
C GLY A 120 4.81 9.06 -6.97
N ALA A 121 4.22 9.52 -8.08
CA ALA A 121 3.89 10.94 -8.28
C ALA A 121 2.70 11.38 -7.42
N GLY A 122 2.56 12.67 -7.21
CA GLY A 122 1.32 13.27 -6.70
C GLY A 122 0.13 13.04 -7.63
N LEU A 123 -1.08 13.07 -7.09
CA LEU A 123 -2.32 12.89 -7.85
C LEU A 123 -3.19 14.15 -7.80
N GLY A 124 -3.97 14.38 -8.87
CA GLY A 124 -4.89 15.50 -8.95
C GLY A 124 -4.20 16.85 -8.71
N THR A 125 -4.65 17.61 -7.75
CA THR A 125 -4.11 18.94 -7.38
C THR A 125 -2.68 18.90 -6.81
N LEU A 126 -2.19 17.71 -6.43
CA LEU A 126 -0.85 17.47 -5.92
C LEU A 126 0.13 16.97 -6.99
N ALA A 127 -0.31 16.77 -8.22
CA ALA A 127 0.56 16.38 -9.33
C ALA A 127 1.68 17.41 -9.54
N GLY A 128 2.92 16.94 -9.64
CA GLY A 128 4.11 17.79 -9.78
C GLY A 128 4.52 18.56 -8.52
N LYS A 129 3.84 18.36 -7.38
CA LYS A 129 4.14 19.03 -6.12
C LYS A 129 4.69 18.10 -5.04
N VAL A 130 4.32 16.84 -5.10
CA VAL A 130 4.70 15.85 -4.09
C VAL A 130 5.12 14.52 -4.69
N TRP A 131 5.94 13.79 -3.95
CA TRP A 131 6.20 12.37 -4.16
C TRP A 131 5.52 11.54 -3.08
N ARG A 132 5.22 10.28 -3.40
CA ARG A 132 4.65 9.31 -2.48
C ARG A 132 5.58 8.12 -2.34
N ILE A 133 6.01 7.84 -1.13
CA ILE A 133 6.89 6.72 -0.79
C ILE A 133 6.07 5.71 0.01
N GLY A 134 5.83 4.54 -0.58
CA GLY A 134 5.17 3.43 0.08
C GLY A 134 6.15 2.66 0.97
N LEU A 135 5.76 2.41 2.21
CA LEU A 135 6.54 1.67 3.20
C LEU A 135 5.66 0.57 3.81
N MET A 136 5.30 -0.42 2.98
CA MET A 136 4.26 -1.38 3.30
C MET A 136 4.79 -2.82 3.28
N GLY A 137 4.32 -3.65 4.22
CA GLY A 137 4.57 -5.08 4.26
C GLY A 137 6.06 -5.43 4.21
N HIS A 138 6.44 -6.30 3.31
CA HIS A 138 7.82 -6.75 3.13
C HIS A 138 8.79 -5.62 2.74
N SER A 139 8.31 -4.60 2.02
CA SER A 139 9.13 -3.44 1.64
C SER A 139 9.49 -2.53 2.81
N SER A 140 8.78 -2.63 3.95
CA SER A 140 9.08 -1.88 5.17
C SER A 140 10.24 -2.53 5.93
N ASN A 141 11.46 -2.25 5.49
CA ASN A 141 12.69 -2.71 6.13
C ASN A 141 13.81 -1.65 6.01
N LYS A 142 14.79 -1.75 6.89
CA LYS A 142 15.89 -0.79 7.01
C LYS A 142 16.70 -0.67 5.72
N GLN A 143 16.99 -1.78 5.05
CA GLN A 143 17.78 -1.79 3.82
C GLN A 143 17.13 -0.97 2.70
N ASN A 144 15.82 -1.14 2.52
CA ASN A 144 15.05 -0.38 1.52
C ASN A 144 15.02 1.12 1.87
N ILE A 145 14.95 1.48 3.15
CA ILE A 145 14.99 2.87 3.59
C ILE A 145 16.35 3.49 3.31
N GLU A 146 17.43 2.84 3.67
CA GLU A 146 18.81 3.29 3.39
C GLU A 146 19.04 3.47 1.89
N HIS A 147 18.56 2.52 1.09
CA HIS A 147 18.58 2.61 -0.37
C HIS A 147 17.78 3.81 -0.89
N CYS A 148 16.57 4.00 -0.39
CA CYS A 148 15.69 5.12 -0.77
C CYS A 148 16.35 6.47 -0.45
N LEU A 149 16.83 6.66 0.78
CA LEU A 149 17.47 7.89 1.23
C LEU A 149 18.73 8.20 0.43
N SER A 150 19.61 7.19 0.24
CA SER A 150 20.84 7.37 -0.53
C SER A 150 20.60 7.67 -2.00
N SER A 151 19.55 7.11 -2.59
CA SER A 151 19.19 7.33 -4.00
C SER A 151 18.58 8.71 -4.20
N ILE A 152 17.66 9.13 -3.31
CA ILE A 152 17.05 10.47 -3.37
C ILE A 152 18.13 11.54 -3.19
N ALA A 153 19.02 11.42 -2.22
CA ALA A 153 20.10 12.38 -1.98
C ALA A 153 21.07 12.57 -3.16
N LYS A 154 21.13 11.62 -4.11
CA LYS A 154 21.96 11.72 -5.33
C LYS A 154 21.29 12.41 -6.50
N VAL A 155 19.99 12.60 -6.45
CA VAL A 155 19.21 13.12 -7.59
C VAL A 155 18.54 14.47 -7.34
N ILE A 156 18.59 14.97 -6.10
CA ILE A 156 18.11 16.30 -5.68
C ILE A 156 19.22 17.33 -5.60
#